data_d697148d5ca963dd65bace3de7931332
#
_entry.id   d697148d5ca963dd65bace3de7931332
#
_cell.length_a   1.000
_cell.length_b   1.000
_cell.length_c   1.000
_cell.angle_alpha   90.00
_cell.angle_beta   90.00
_cell.angle_gamma   90.00
#
_symmetry.space_group_name_H-M   'P 1'
#
loop_
_entity.id
_entity.type
_entity.pdbx_description
1 polymer ?
#
loop_
_entity_poly.entity_id
_entity_poly.type
_entity_poly.pdbx_seq_one_letter_code
_entity_poly.pdbx_strand_id
1 'polypeptide(L)'
;MIGSLKGNIDKIIDNQIIINVNGVGYLVEVADITEFAQNSNEISLYVYTYVREDQLSLYGFKTIEERQLFEVLLSVSRIGPKAAINILSNLSYQRFINAILTEDISLLKEVKGIGQKTAQRLILELKNKVDELAKNISIEKPQ
;
A
#
# COMPACT_ATOMS: atom_id res chain seq x y z
N MET A 1 12.94 9.30 9.18
CA MET A 1 11.97 8.58 8.36
C MET A 1 10.66 8.42 9.14
N ILE A 2 9.53 8.62 8.47
CA ILE A 2 8.23 8.53 9.13
C ILE A 2 7.66 7.14 8.87
N GLY A 3 7.45 6.38 9.96
CA GLY A 3 6.97 5.00 9.86
C GLY A 3 5.53 4.81 10.30
N SER A 4 4.98 5.75 11.06
CA SER A 4 3.59 5.71 11.47
C SER A 4 3.13 7.09 11.90
N LEU A 5 1.82 7.32 11.80
CA LEU A 5 1.20 8.56 12.25
C LEU A 5 -0.10 8.23 12.95
N LYS A 6 -0.35 8.94 14.04
CA LYS A 6 -1.58 8.79 14.81
C LYS A 6 -2.17 10.16 15.07
N GLY A 7 -3.39 10.37 14.62
CA GLY A 7 -4.03 11.67 14.76
C GLY A 7 -5.40 11.72 14.12
N ASN A 8 -5.89 12.93 13.91
CA ASN A 8 -7.21 13.16 13.35
C ASN A 8 -7.10 13.67 11.91
N ILE A 9 -8.04 13.28 11.08
CA ILE A 9 -8.08 13.76 9.70
C ILE A 9 -8.67 15.18 9.69
N ASP A 10 -7.88 16.14 9.22
CA ASP A 10 -8.33 17.52 9.07
C ASP A 10 -9.02 17.74 7.74
N LYS A 11 -8.53 17.10 6.68
CA LYS A 11 -9.05 17.35 5.34
C LYS A 11 -8.77 16.16 4.43
N ILE A 12 -9.64 15.97 3.45
CA ILE A 12 -9.50 14.97 2.41
C ILE A 12 -9.42 15.68 1.08
N ILE A 13 -8.39 15.42 0.29
CA ILE A 13 -8.16 16.02 -1.03
C ILE A 13 -7.85 14.90 -2.01
N ASP A 14 -8.80 14.59 -2.90
CA ASP A 14 -8.65 13.47 -3.85
C ASP A 14 -8.31 12.16 -3.13
N ASN A 15 -7.14 11.59 -3.37
CA ASN A 15 -6.68 10.36 -2.71
C ASN A 15 -5.77 10.65 -1.54
N GLN A 16 -5.75 11.89 -1.07
CA GLN A 16 -4.84 12.29 0.01
C GLN A 16 -5.64 12.74 1.21
N ILE A 17 -5.06 12.52 2.38
CA ILE A 17 -5.61 13.03 3.63
C ILE A 17 -4.56 13.90 4.31
N ILE A 18 -5.03 14.92 5.01
CA ILE A 18 -4.16 15.65 5.93
C ILE A 18 -4.48 15.14 7.31
N ILE A 19 -3.52 14.47 7.92
CA ILE A 19 -3.68 13.95 9.27
C ILE A 19 -2.96 14.90 10.24
N ASN A 20 -3.70 15.36 11.23
CA ASN A 20 -3.19 16.28 12.23
C ASN A 20 -2.63 15.50 13.41
N VAL A 21 -1.34 15.67 13.64
CA VAL A 21 -0.64 15.04 14.74
C VAL A 21 -0.06 16.15 15.59
N ASN A 22 -0.71 16.45 16.71
CA ASN A 22 -0.27 17.49 17.64
C ASN A 22 0.00 18.83 16.97
N GLY A 23 -0.85 19.22 16.03
CA GLY A 23 -0.76 20.51 15.37
C GLY A 23 0.01 20.52 14.06
N VAL A 24 0.63 19.41 13.70
CA VAL A 24 1.30 19.29 12.41
C VAL A 24 0.40 18.50 11.46
N GLY A 25 0.13 19.05 10.28
CA GLY A 25 -0.68 18.39 9.26
C GLY A 25 0.22 17.67 8.28
N TYR A 26 0.15 16.33 8.27
CA TYR A 26 0.91 15.51 7.32
C TYR A 26 0.01 15.15 6.15
N LEU A 27 0.49 15.40 4.94
CA LEU A 27 -0.22 15.05 3.72
C LEU A 27 0.17 13.62 3.34
N VAL A 28 -0.81 12.71 3.35
CA VAL A 28 -0.56 11.28 3.15
C VAL A 28 -1.45 10.77 2.03
N GLU A 29 -0.86 10.07 1.07
CA GLU A 29 -1.60 9.43 0.01
C GLU A 29 -2.04 8.04 0.47
N VAL A 30 -3.30 7.68 0.19
CA VAL A 30 -3.85 6.38 0.60
C VAL A 30 -4.47 5.69 -0.61
N ALA A 31 -4.61 4.36 -0.50
CA ALA A 31 -5.12 3.56 -1.60
C ALA A 31 -6.63 3.73 -1.78
N ASP A 32 -7.36 3.78 -0.68
CA ASP A 32 -8.82 3.87 -0.71
C ASP A 32 -9.29 4.92 0.28
N ILE A 33 -9.62 6.09 -0.28
CA ILE A 33 -10.06 7.22 0.53
C ILE A 33 -11.37 6.94 1.26
N THR A 34 -12.19 6.04 0.73
CA THR A 34 -13.48 5.75 1.35
C THR A 34 -13.35 5.09 2.72
N GLU A 35 -12.22 4.46 2.98
CA GLU A 35 -11.94 3.88 4.29
C GLU A 35 -11.82 4.95 5.37
N PHE A 36 -11.59 6.18 4.98
CA PHE A 36 -11.33 7.29 5.91
C PHE A 36 -12.40 8.37 5.88
N ALA A 37 -13.28 8.35 4.87
CA ALA A 37 -14.18 9.48 4.61
C ALA A 37 -15.15 9.78 5.76
N GLN A 38 -15.54 8.79 6.52
CA GLN A 38 -16.52 8.95 7.60
C GLN A 38 -15.89 8.80 8.98
N ASN A 39 -14.58 8.75 9.06
CA ASN A 39 -13.91 8.55 10.33
C ASN A 39 -13.69 9.88 11.01
N SER A 40 -14.40 10.11 12.14
CA SER A 40 -14.28 11.31 12.94
C SER A 40 -13.38 11.13 14.14
N ASN A 41 -12.87 9.92 14.35
CA ASN A 41 -12.05 9.60 15.50
C ASN A 41 -10.58 9.62 15.12
N GLU A 42 -9.74 9.48 16.13
CA GLU A 42 -8.31 9.35 15.91
C GLU A 42 -8.02 8.08 15.12
N ILE A 43 -7.16 8.19 14.13
CA ILE A 43 -6.75 7.05 13.31
C ILE A 43 -5.27 6.81 13.45
N SER A 44 -4.86 5.58 13.16
CA SER A 44 -3.45 5.22 13.10
C SER A 44 -3.13 4.72 11.69
N LEU A 45 -2.03 5.20 11.15
CA LEU A 45 -1.54 4.78 9.84
C LEU A 45 -0.13 4.26 9.96
N TYR A 46 0.15 3.18 9.23
CA TYR A 46 1.51 2.77 8.96
C TYR A 46 1.94 3.50 7.69
N VAL A 47 3.11 4.09 7.71
CA VAL A 47 3.53 5.02 6.66
C VAL A 47 4.80 4.54 5.98
N TYR A 48 4.83 4.68 4.67
CA TYR A 48 6.04 4.51 3.88
C TYR A 48 6.49 5.90 3.42
N THR A 49 7.71 6.27 3.76
CA THR A 49 8.29 7.56 3.36
C THR A 49 9.07 7.35 2.07
N TYR A 50 8.57 7.94 1.00
CA TYR A 50 9.19 7.84 -0.32
C TYR A 50 10.05 9.07 -0.57
N VAL A 51 11.36 8.88 -0.66
CA VAL A 51 12.30 9.98 -0.81
C VAL A 51 13.05 9.83 -2.11
N ARG A 52 13.04 10.89 -2.92
CA ARG A 52 13.84 11.04 -4.12
C ARG A 52 14.52 12.40 -4.05
N GLU A 53 15.42 12.66 -5.01
CA GLU A 53 16.15 13.92 -5.05
C GLU A 53 15.25 15.14 -4.97
N ASP A 54 14.13 15.09 -5.69
CA ASP A 54 13.21 16.21 -5.85
C ASP A 54 11.81 15.94 -5.26
N GLN A 55 11.67 14.88 -4.46
CA GLN A 55 10.35 14.47 -3.98
C GLN A 55 10.45 13.83 -2.60
N LEU A 56 9.53 14.21 -1.73
CA LEU A 56 9.29 13.52 -0.47
C LEU A 56 7.79 13.31 -0.35
N SER A 57 7.36 12.06 -0.31
CA SER A 57 5.93 11.72 -0.25
C SER A 57 5.69 10.70 0.83
N LEU A 58 4.49 10.76 1.43
CA LEU A 58 4.07 9.81 2.45
C LEU A 58 2.92 8.99 1.90
N TYR A 59 3.01 7.68 2.06
CA TYR A 59 1.95 6.73 1.70
C TYR A 59 1.48 6.04 2.97
N GLY A 60 0.18 6.02 3.20
CA GLY A 60 -0.38 5.52 4.45
C GLY A 60 -1.27 4.30 4.26
N PHE A 61 -1.20 3.40 5.23
CA PHE A 61 -1.90 2.12 5.19
C PHE A 61 -2.51 1.83 6.55
N LYS A 62 -3.65 1.17 6.57
CA LYS A 62 -4.31 0.80 7.83
C LYS A 62 -3.61 -0.32 8.55
N THR A 63 -2.93 -1.21 7.81
CA THR A 63 -2.26 -2.36 8.39
C THR A 63 -0.81 -2.38 7.99
N ILE A 64 0.01 -3.02 8.83
CA ILE A 64 1.43 -3.20 8.54
C ILE A 64 1.62 -4.11 7.33
N GLU A 65 0.72 -5.07 7.14
CA GLU A 65 0.76 -5.99 6.01
C GLU A 65 0.64 -5.24 4.68
N GLU A 66 -0.29 -4.30 4.61
CA GLU A 66 -0.45 -3.48 3.41
C GLU A 66 0.79 -2.63 3.13
N ARG A 67 1.37 -2.06 4.18
CA ARG A 67 2.59 -1.29 4.04
C ARG A 67 3.74 -2.17 3.53
N GLN A 68 3.89 -3.36 4.08
CA GLN A 68 4.92 -4.29 3.64
C GLN A 68 4.71 -4.70 2.18
N LEU A 69 3.47 -4.93 1.78
CA LEU A 69 3.17 -5.27 0.39
C LEU A 69 3.49 -4.10 -0.54
N PHE A 70 3.18 -2.88 -0.13
CA PHE A 70 3.53 -1.70 -0.91
C PHE A 70 5.04 -1.64 -1.14
N GLU A 71 5.81 -1.85 -0.09
CA GLU A 71 7.27 -1.85 -0.17
C GLU A 71 7.79 -2.94 -1.12
N VAL A 72 7.22 -4.13 -1.02
CA VAL A 72 7.57 -5.25 -1.89
C VAL A 72 7.24 -4.94 -3.35
N LEU A 73 6.09 -4.32 -3.60
CA LEU A 73 5.71 -3.90 -4.94
C LEU A 73 6.72 -2.92 -5.55
N LEU A 74 7.24 -2.02 -4.74
CA LEU A 74 8.24 -1.06 -5.21
C LEU A 74 9.54 -1.72 -5.62
N SER A 75 9.80 -2.95 -5.18
CA SER A 75 11.00 -3.69 -5.57
C SER A 75 10.90 -4.31 -6.96
N VAL A 76 9.69 -4.35 -7.53
CA VAL A 76 9.49 -4.88 -8.87
C VAL A 76 9.88 -3.83 -9.90
N SER A 77 10.66 -4.22 -10.91
CA SER A 77 11.11 -3.25 -11.91
C SER A 77 9.91 -2.62 -12.61
N ARG A 78 9.97 -1.31 -12.80
CA ARG A 78 8.95 -0.48 -13.44
C ARG A 78 7.67 -0.30 -12.62
N ILE A 79 7.65 -0.74 -11.37
CA ILE A 79 6.54 -0.47 -10.46
C ILE A 79 6.98 0.65 -9.52
N GLY A 80 6.44 1.85 -9.76
CA GLY A 80 6.64 2.98 -8.87
C GLY A 80 5.50 3.12 -7.87
N PRO A 81 5.56 4.18 -7.04
CA PRO A 81 4.52 4.36 -6.01
C PRO A 81 3.11 4.48 -6.56
N LYS A 82 2.92 5.16 -7.69
CA LYS A 82 1.59 5.32 -8.26
C LYS A 82 1.01 4.00 -8.73
N ALA A 83 1.82 3.16 -9.38
CA ALA A 83 1.37 1.84 -9.81
C ALA A 83 1.08 0.96 -8.61
N ALA A 84 1.94 1.00 -7.60
CA ALA A 84 1.76 0.21 -6.39
C ALA A 84 0.47 0.60 -5.65
N ILE A 85 0.24 1.90 -5.47
CA ILE A 85 -0.97 2.35 -4.77
C ILE A 85 -2.22 2.01 -5.58
N ASN A 86 -2.13 2.08 -6.91
CA ASN A 86 -3.23 1.71 -7.78
C ASN A 86 -3.60 0.22 -7.64
N ILE A 87 -2.59 -0.64 -7.56
CA ILE A 87 -2.83 -2.07 -7.32
C ILE A 87 -3.57 -2.27 -6.00
N LEU A 88 -3.10 -1.62 -4.93
CA LEU A 88 -3.70 -1.76 -3.61
C LEU A 88 -5.08 -1.12 -3.50
N SER A 89 -5.40 -0.16 -4.38
CA SER A 89 -6.74 0.42 -4.40
C SER A 89 -7.75 -0.48 -5.09
N ASN A 90 -7.29 -1.43 -5.91
CA ASN A 90 -8.16 -2.32 -6.68
C ASN A 90 -8.23 -3.74 -6.13
N LEU A 91 -7.18 -4.18 -5.45
CA LEU A 91 -7.11 -5.53 -4.89
C LEU A 91 -6.75 -5.44 -3.41
N SER A 92 -7.51 -6.13 -2.57
CA SER A 92 -7.14 -6.25 -1.16
C SER A 92 -5.82 -7.01 -1.04
N TYR A 93 -5.18 -6.87 0.11
CA TYR A 93 -3.96 -7.59 0.42
C TYR A 93 -4.12 -9.08 0.16
N GLN A 94 -5.20 -9.68 0.69
CA GLN A 94 -5.46 -11.10 0.56
C GLN A 94 -5.64 -11.52 -0.89
N ARG A 95 -6.42 -10.75 -1.65
CA ARG A 95 -6.67 -11.08 -3.06
C ARG A 95 -5.41 -10.97 -3.90
N PHE A 96 -4.58 -9.97 -3.63
CA PHE A 96 -3.32 -9.81 -4.36
C PHE A 96 -2.37 -10.97 -4.07
N ILE A 97 -2.16 -11.28 -2.79
CA ILE A 97 -1.29 -12.38 -2.38
C ILE A 97 -1.74 -13.69 -3.05
N ASN A 98 -3.03 -13.94 -2.99
CA ASN A 98 -3.61 -15.16 -3.56
C ASN A 98 -3.40 -15.23 -5.08
N ALA A 99 -3.59 -14.09 -5.76
CA ALA A 99 -3.38 -14.02 -7.20
C ALA A 99 -1.94 -14.35 -7.60
N ILE A 100 -0.99 -13.85 -6.82
CA ILE A 100 0.43 -14.14 -7.07
C ILE A 100 0.73 -15.62 -6.83
N LEU A 101 0.27 -16.17 -5.71
CA LEU A 101 0.55 -17.55 -5.35
C LEU A 101 -0.10 -18.56 -6.31
N THR A 102 -1.28 -18.24 -6.81
CA THR A 102 -2.00 -19.09 -7.77
C THR A 102 -1.72 -18.73 -9.23
N GLU A 103 -0.86 -17.73 -9.45
CA GLU A 103 -0.48 -17.24 -10.79
C GLU A 103 -1.71 -16.85 -11.62
N ASP A 104 -2.62 -16.12 -11.00
CA ASP A 104 -3.88 -15.71 -11.63
C ASP A 104 -3.69 -14.43 -12.43
N ILE A 105 -3.24 -14.59 -13.66
CA ILE A 105 -3.00 -13.46 -14.56
C ILE A 105 -4.30 -12.69 -14.85
N SER A 106 -5.40 -13.41 -15.01
CA SER A 106 -6.70 -12.78 -15.30
C SER A 106 -7.12 -11.78 -14.24
N LEU A 107 -6.95 -12.15 -12.97
CA LEU A 107 -7.30 -11.27 -11.87
C LEU A 107 -6.39 -10.04 -11.84
N LEU A 108 -5.09 -10.23 -12.02
CA LEU A 108 -4.15 -9.11 -12.03
C LEU A 108 -4.45 -8.12 -13.16
N LYS A 109 -4.87 -8.63 -14.32
CA LYS A 109 -5.21 -7.79 -15.46
C LYS A 109 -6.48 -6.99 -15.28
N GLU A 110 -7.31 -7.32 -14.30
CA GLU A 110 -8.49 -6.52 -13.98
C GLU A 110 -8.10 -5.14 -13.43
N VAL A 111 -6.90 -5.02 -12.90
CA VAL A 111 -6.40 -3.73 -12.42
C VAL A 111 -6.04 -2.86 -13.62
N LYS A 112 -6.65 -1.68 -13.71
CA LYS A 112 -6.38 -0.77 -14.80
C LYS A 112 -4.89 -0.42 -14.85
N GLY A 113 -4.30 -0.54 -16.03
CA GLY A 113 -2.88 -0.27 -16.21
C GLY A 113 -1.99 -1.51 -16.10
N ILE A 114 -2.55 -2.65 -15.68
CA ILE A 114 -1.81 -3.91 -15.61
C ILE A 114 -2.19 -4.77 -16.80
N GLY A 115 -1.24 -4.93 -17.72
CA GLY A 115 -1.43 -5.81 -18.87
C GLY A 115 -0.80 -7.17 -18.66
N GLN A 116 -0.79 -7.96 -19.71
CA GLN A 116 -0.26 -9.33 -19.68
C GLN A 116 1.19 -9.37 -19.22
N LYS A 117 2.05 -8.54 -19.79
CA LYS A 117 3.48 -8.55 -19.46
C LYS A 117 3.74 -8.12 -18.03
N THR A 118 3.03 -7.08 -17.57
CA THR A 118 3.19 -6.60 -16.20
C THR A 118 2.72 -7.65 -15.21
N ALA A 119 1.57 -8.29 -15.48
CA ALA A 119 1.06 -9.37 -14.63
C ALA A 119 2.06 -10.52 -14.53
N GLN A 120 2.64 -10.92 -15.65
CA GLN A 120 3.64 -11.99 -15.67
C GLN A 120 4.88 -11.59 -14.88
N ARG A 121 5.32 -10.35 -15.01
CA ARG A 121 6.48 -9.85 -14.26
C ARG A 121 6.21 -9.82 -12.78
N LEU A 122 5.03 -9.36 -12.38
CA LEU A 122 4.66 -9.35 -10.96
C LEU A 122 4.74 -10.76 -10.38
N ILE A 123 4.18 -11.74 -11.07
CA ILE A 123 4.21 -13.12 -10.62
C ILE A 123 5.66 -13.62 -10.53
N LEU A 124 6.42 -13.42 -11.58
CA LEU A 124 7.81 -13.90 -11.64
C LEU A 124 8.66 -13.32 -10.51
N GLU A 125 8.56 -12.02 -10.28
CA GLU A 125 9.43 -11.35 -9.32
C GLU A 125 8.93 -11.45 -7.88
N LEU A 126 7.63 -11.66 -7.68
CA LEU A 126 7.04 -11.60 -6.34
C LEU A 126 6.71 -12.95 -5.72
N LYS A 127 6.64 -14.02 -6.49
CA LYS A 127 6.16 -15.30 -5.96
C LYS A 127 6.89 -15.74 -4.69
N ASN A 128 8.21 -15.67 -4.69
CA ASN A 128 8.99 -16.05 -3.51
C ASN A 128 8.87 -15.03 -2.38
N LYS A 129 8.87 -13.74 -2.73
CA LYS A 129 8.78 -12.67 -1.74
C LYS A 129 7.43 -12.67 -1.04
N VAL A 130 6.37 -12.95 -1.78
CA VAL A 130 5.01 -13.01 -1.24
C VAL A 130 4.86 -14.19 -0.29
N ASP A 131 5.48 -15.32 -0.63
CA ASP A 131 5.46 -16.48 0.23
C ASP A 131 6.15 -16.20 1.58
N GLU A 132 7.30 -15.55 1.54
CA GLU A 132 7.99 -15.13 2.76
C GLU A 132 7.16 -14.13 3.56
N LEU A 133 6.54 -13.18 2.89
CA LEU A 133 5.71 -12.16 3.53
C LEU A 133 4.55 -12.81 4.29
N ALA A 134 3.88 -13.75 3.66
CA ALA A 134 2.77 -14.46 4.29
C ALA A 134 3.22 -15.24 5.53
N LYS A 135 4.39 -15.88 5.45
CA LYS A 135 4.95 -16.61 6.58
C LYS A 135 5.33 -15.69 7.73
N ASN A 136 5.98 -14.57 7.41
CA ASN A 136 6.43 -13.62 8.41
C ASN A 136 5.27 -13.03 9.19
N ILE A 137 4.19 -12.71 8.50
CA ILE A 137 3.00 -12.19 9.16
C ILE A 137 2.45 -13.18 10.17
N SER A 138 2.42 -14.45 9.80
CA SER A 138 1.94 -15.51 10.71
C SER A 138 2.82 -15.64 11.95
N ILE A 139 4.13 -15.44 11.80
CA ILE A 139 5.09 -15.58 12.88
C ILE A 139 5.08 -14.37 13.80
N GLU A 140 4.94 -13.19 13.25
CA GLU A 140 5.06 -11.93 13.99
C GLU A 140 3.84 -11.57 14.80
N LYS A 141 2.79 -12.32 14.72
CA LYS A 141 1.57 -11.94 15.39
C LYS A 141 1.76 -11.96 16.91
N PRO A 142 1.63 -10.83 17.59
CA PRO A 142 1.77 -10.79 19.04
C PRO A 142 0.58 -11.46 19.71
N GLN A 143 0.77 -11.87 20.96
CA GLN A 143 -0.30 -12.47 21.75
C GLN A 143 -1.33 -11.45 22.11
#